data_57af9fefee6af8e6d3382c4910a2be75
#
_entry.id   57af9fefee6af8e6d3382c4910a2be75
#
_cell.length_a   1.000
_cell.length_b   1.000
_cell.length_c   1.000
_cell.angle_alpha   90.00
_cell.angle_beta   90.00
_cell.angle_gamma   90.00
#
_symmetry.space_group_name_H-M   'P 1'
#
loop_
_entity.id
_entity.type
_entity.pdbx_description
1 polymer ?
#
loop_
_entity_poly.entity_id
_entity_poly.type
_entity_poly.pdbx_seq_one_letter_code
_entity_poly.pdbx_strand_id
1 'polypeptide(L)'
;DAEGSSQNVSGLLSSQGDVFTSNAGYQFSSMRFRMRGLDGKYNQTYLNGVLMNDAERGWFTYSQIGGLNDMVRTKETVNATEANTFSFGNIGGAVNINARASAVRKGFKVSQVASNRTYTTRTMVTYATGLMNNGWAFAVSGSYRWAKEGYVAGTFYDAWAFAAAAEKRIND
;
A
#
# COMPACT_ATOMS: atom_id res chain seq x y z
N ASP A 1 -10.14 10.33 10.39
CA ASP A 1 -9.05 10.28 9.40
C ASP A 1 -8.33 8.93 9.28
N ALA A 2 -8.60 7.96 10.17
CA ALA A 2 -8.03 6.62 10.12
C ALA A 2 -8.83 5.63 9.24
N GLU A 3 -10.01 6.00 8.79
CA GLU A 3 -10.95 5.08 8.13
C GLU A 3 -10.58 4.73 6.68
N GLY A 4 -9.98 5.66 5.94
CA GLY A 4 -9.51 5.39 4.57
C GLY A 4 -8.32 4.42 4.51
N SER A 5 -7.59 4.24 5.60
CA SER A 5 -6.43 3.35 5.66
C SER A 5 -6.80 1.89 5.91
N SER A 6 -7.98 1.62 6.50
CA SER A 6 -8.34 0.28 6.97
C SER A 6 -8.56 -0.74 5.84
N GLN A 7 -9.09 -0.33 4.69
CA GLN A 7 -9.33 -1.26 3.58
C GLN A 7 -8.05 -1.69 2.86
N ASN A 8 -7.08 -0.80 2.77
CA ASN A 8 -5.78 -1.15 2.19
C ASN A 8 -4.95 -2.01 3.16
N VAL A 9 -5.12 -1.79 4.45
CA VAL A 9 -4.44 -2.55 5.51
C VAL A 9 -4.89 -4.01 5.54
N SER A 10 -6.17 -4.33 5.31
CA SER A 10 -6.62 -5.73 5.33
C SER A 10 -5.96 -6.59 4.24
N GLY A 11 -5.82 -6.08 3.02
CA GLY A 11 -5.10 -6.77 1.94
C GLY A 11 -3.60 -6.90 2.22
N LEU A 12 -3.02 -5.94 2.91
CA LEU A 12 -1.63 -5.95 3.36
C LEU A 12 -1.38 -6.97 4.46
N LEU A 13 -2.28 -7.04 5.42
CA LEU A 13 -2.18 -7.93 6.56
C LEU A 13 -2.41 -9.38 6.14
N SER A 14 -3.35 -9.64 5.24
CA SER A 14 -3.61 -11.00 4.75
C SER A 14 -2.49 -11.57 3.89
N SER A 15 -1.64 -10.73 3.31
CA SER A 15 -0.49 -11.17 2.52
C SER A 15 0.79 -11.40 3.33
N GLN A 16 0.78 -11.08 4.62
CA GLN A 16 1.91 -11.35 5.51
C GLN A 16 1.91 -12.81 5.94
N GLY A 17 3.09 -13.41 6.00
CA GLY A 17 3.24 -14.81 6.45
C GLY A 17 3.01 -15.03 7.95
N ASP A 18 2.83 -13.97 8.74
CA ASP A 18 2.51 -14.06 10.16
C ASP A 18 1.03 -14.43 10.36
N VAL A 19 0.77 -15.57 11.00
CA VAL A 19 -0.57 -16.11 11.24
C VAL A 19 -1.46 -15.16 12.04
N PHE A 20 -0.91 -14.48 13.04
CA PHE A 20 -1.65 -13.52 13.85
C PHE A 20 -2.14 -12.34 13.01
N THR A 21 -1.25 -11.78 12.20
CA THR A 21 -1.53 -10.65 11.34
C THR A 21 -2.51 -11.01 10.22
N SER A 22 -2.38 -12.20 9.61
CA SER A 22 -3.29 -12.67 8.56
C SER A 22 -4.71 -12.90 9.07
N ASN A 23 -4.88 -13.45 10.26
CA ASN A 23 -6.19 -13.61 10.90
C ASN A 23 -6.83 -12.27 11.25
N ALA A 24 -6.05 -11.31 11.74
CA ALA A 24 -6.52 -9.95 12.01
C ALA A 24 -6.96 -9.22 10.72
N GLY A 25 -6.38 -9.56 9.57
CA GLY A 25 -6.76 -9.03 8.25
C GLY A 25 -8.13 -9.50 7.76
N TYR A 26 -8.70 -10.54 8.34
CA TYR A 26 -9.95 -11.15 7.90
C TYR A 26 -11.18 -10.51 8.58
N GLN A 27 -11.43 -9.24 8.29
CA GLN A 27 -12.55 -8.50 8.86
C GLN A 27 -13.41 -7.82 7.80
N PHE A 28 -14.73 -7.80 8.04
CA PHE A 28 -15.72 -7.18 7.14
C PHE A 28 -15.97 -5.69 7.45
N SER A 29 -15.48 -5.17 8.55
CA SER A 29 -15.65 -3.78 8.97
C SER A 29 -14.38 -2.97 8.88
N SER A 30 -14.47 -1.66 9.09
CA SER A 30 -13.31 -0.78 9.24
C SER A 30 -12.38 -1.34 10.31
N MET A 31 -11.13 -1.56 9.94
CA MET A 31 -10.17 -2.21 10.82
C MET A 31 -9.14 -1.19 11.32
N ARG A 32 -9.04 -1.06 12.62
CA ARG A 32 -7.93 -0.41 13.30
C ARG A 32 -7.05 -1.49 13.91
N PHE A 33 -5.97 -1.81 13.23
CA PHE A 33 -5.07 -2.85 13.70
C PHE A 33 -3.84 -2.23 14.36
N ARG A 34 -3.56 -2.69 15.59
CA ARG A 34 -2.33 -2.38 16.30
C ARG A 34 -1.50 -3.65 16.36
N MET A 35 -0.39 -3.66 15.65
CA MET A 35 0.54 -4.80 15.68
C MET A 35 0.95 -5.09 17.11
N ARG A 36 0.64 -6.29 17.62
CA ARG A 36 0.94 -6.71 19.00
C ARG A 36 0.53 -5.69 20.08
N GLY A 37 -0.56 -4.93 19.85
CA GLY A 37 -1.03 -3.90 20.77
C GLY A 37 -0.20 -2.61 20.78
N LEU A 38 0.85 -2.50 19.99
CA LEU A 38 1.70 -1.32 19.89
C LEU A 38 1.01 -0.20 19.13
N ASP A 39 1.30 1.04 19.50
CA ASP A 39 0.84 2.21 18.75
C ASP A 39 1.47 2.25 17.35
N GLY A 40 0.72 2.77 16.37
CA GLY A 40 1.18 2.87 14.98
C GLY A 40 2.48 3.65 14.77
N LYS A 41 2.82 4.57 15.70
CA LYS A 41 4.08 5.32 15.68
C LYS A 41 5.33 4.44 15.85
N TYR A 42 5.16 3.23 16.37
CA TYR A 42 6.25 2.26 16.51
C TYR A 42 6.44 1.38 15.26
N ASN A 43 5.62 1.56 14.24
CA ASN A 43 5.79 0.91 12.94
C ASN A 43 6.37 1.92 11.94
N GLN A 44 7.42 1.54 11.24
CA GLN A 44 8.04 2.37 10.21
C GLN A 44 7.60 1.92 8.83
N THR A 45 7.23 2.87 7.99
CA THR A 45 6.90 2.60 6.59
C THR A 45 7.84 3.38 5.70
N TYR A 46 8.52 2.65 4.84
CA TYR A 46 9.44 3.20 3.84
C TYR A 46 8.82 3.06 2.45
N LEU A 47 9.08 4.02 1.59
CA LEU A 47 8.79 3.97 0.17
C LEU A 47 10.12 4.10 -0.59
N ASN A 48 10.54 3.03 -1.27
CA ASN A 48 11.84 2.96 -1.93
C ASN A 48 13.02 3.34 -1.00
N GLY A 49 12.95 2.96 0.28
CA GLY A 49 13.98 3.27 1.28
C GLY A 49 13.84 4.64 1.96
N VAL A 50 12.86 5.46 1.58
CA VAL A 50 12.59 6.76 2.23
C VAL A 50 11.52 6.57 3.31
N LEU A 51 11.78 7.04 4.53
CA LEU A 51 10.82 6.98 5.64
C LEU A 51 9.63 7.91 5.35
N MET A 52 8.44 7.34 5.40
CA MET A 52 7.18 8.01 5.06
C MET A 52 6.31 8.33 6.27
N ASN A 53 6.76 7.99 7.48
CA ASN A 53 6.02 8.31 8.68
C ASN A 53 5.93 9.83 8.86
N ASP A 54 4.75 10.30 9.20
CA ASP A 54 4.51 11.71 9.51
C ASP A 54 5.33 12.13 10.73
N ALA A 55 6.03 13.27 10.63
CA ALA A 55 6.95 13.73 11.67
C ALA A 55 6.22 14.13 12.97
N GLU A 56 4.97 14.58 12.87
CA GLU A 56 4.18 15.01 14.02
C GLU A 56 3.44 13.84 14.66
N ARG A 57 2.77 13.01 13.83
CA ARG A 57 1.92 11.90 14.30
C ARG A 57 2.67 10.60 14.50
N GLY A 58 3.81 10.45 13.85
CA GLY A 58 4.66 9.27 13.95
C GLY A 58 4.22 8.04 13.13
N TRP A 59 3.11 8.09 12.39
CA TRP A 59 2.64 6.96 11.58
C TRP A 59 2.45 7.34 10.11
N PHE A 60 2.41 6.31 9.26
CA PHE A 60 2.11 6.47 7.84
C PHE A 60 0.60 6.32 7.58
N THR A 61 0.06 7.23 6.76
CA THR A 61 -1.35 7.22 6.38
C THR A 61 -1.52 6.53 5.03
N TYR A 62 -1.89 5.26 5.03
CA TYR A 62 -2.07 4.46 3.80
C TYR A 62 -3.14 5.00 2.84
N SER A 63 -4.08 5.83 3.30
CA SER A 63 -5.07 6.46 2.43
C SER A 63 -4.44 7.38 1.37
N GLN A 64 -3.25 7.92 1.63
CA GLN A 64 -2.52 8.76 0.68
C GLN A 64 -2.10 8.00 -0.58
N ILE A 65 -1.85 6.70 -0.46
CA ILE A 65 -1.51 5.81 -1.57
C ILE A 65 -2.64 4.81 -1.90
N GLY A 66 -3.80 5.02 -1.28
CA GLY A 66 -4.98 4.18 -1.50
C GLY A 66 -5.45 4.24 -2.95
N GLY A 67 -5.75 3.09 -3.54
CA GLY A 67 -6.10 2.98 -4.95
C GLY A 67 -4.92 2.65 -5.87
N LEU A 68 -3.69 2.74 -5.41
CA LEU A 68 -2.46 2.43 -6.18
C LEU A 68 -1.94 1.01 -5.89
N ASN A 69 -2.83 0.06 -5.64
CA ASN A 69 -2.46 -1.27 -5.14
C ASN A 69 -1.42 -2.02 -6.00
N ASP A 70 -1.43 -1.83 -7.33
CA ASP A 70 -0.46 -2.50 -8.19
C ASP A 70 0.94 -1.90 -8.05
N MET A 71 1.05 -0.57 -7.87
CA MET A 71 2.33 0.12 -7.68
C MET A 71 2.95 -0.12 -6.31
N VAL A 72 2.13 -0.40 -5.30
CA VAL A 72 2.56 -0.58 -3.90
C VAL A 72 2.45 -2.03 -3.45
N ARG A 73 2.36 -2.96 -4.38
CA ARG A 73 2.15 -4.39 -4.11
C ARG A 73 3.40 -5.08 -3.56
N THR A 74 4.56 -4.72 -4.09
CA THR A 74 5.82 -5.32 -3.69
C THR A 74 6.29 -4.71 -2.39
N LYS A 75 6.35 -5.52 -1.34
CA LYS A 75 6.70 -5.10 0.02
C LYS A 75 7.66 -6.08 0.65
N GLU A 76 8.55 -5.53 1.42
CA GLU A 76 9.39 -6.23 2.37
C GLU A 76 8.94 -5.84 3.78
N THR A 77 8.63 -6.80 4.61
CA THR A 77 8.13 -6.55 5.97
C THR A 77 9.02 -7.28 6.96
N VAL A 78 9.42 -6.59 7.99
CA VAL A 78 10.16 -7.14 9.12
C VAL A 78 9.43 -6.84 10.42
N ASN A 79 9.46 -7.79 11.32
CA ASN A 79 8.76 -7.72 12.60
C ASN A 79 9.71 -7.34 13.72
N ALA A 80 9.28 -6.44 14.58
CA ALA A 80 10.03 -6.02 15.76
C ALA A 80 11.49 -5.66 15.42
N THR A 81 12.45 -6.26 16.11
CA THR A 81 13.88 -6.00 15.98
C THR A 81 14.58 -6.96 15.00
N GLU A 82 13.84 -7.62 14.13
CA GLU A 82 14.41 -8.50 13.10
C GLU A 82 15.41 -7.73 12.23
N ALA A 83 16.53 -8.37 11.90
CA ALA A 83 17.56 -7.77 11.06
C ALA A 83 17.05 -7.52 9.64
N ASN A 84 17.32 -6.34 9.10
CA ASN A 84 16.93 -5.96 7.75
C ASN A 84 17.93 -4.98 7.14
N THR A 85 17.79 -4.69 5.85
CA THR A 85 18.71 -3.85 5.09
C THR A 85 18.19 -2.42 4.84
N PHE A 86 16.96 -2.11 5.26
CA PHE A 86 16.30 -0.84 4.90
C PHE A 86 15.89 0.02 6.10
N SER A 87 15.98 -0.49 7.32
CA SER A 87 15.67 0.28 8.54
C SER A 87 16.71 0.06 9.62
N PHE A 88 16.77 0.98 10.58
CA PHE A 88 17.61 0.84 11.77
C PHE A 88 16.98 -0.05 12.87
N GLY A 89 15.82 -0.65 12.57
CA GLY A 89 15.04 -1.42 13.52
C GLY A 89 14.04 -0.56 14.30
N ASN A 90 12.92 -1.17 14.65
CA ASN A 90 11.91 -0.56 15.51
C ASN A 90 11.17 -1.68 16.26
N ILE A 91 10.66 -1.39 17.45
CA ILE A 91 9.95 -2.38 18.27
C ILE A 91 8.64 -2.87 17.63
N GLY A 92 8.00 -2.05 16.80
CA GLY A 92 6.78 -2.40 16.05
C GLY A 92 7.05 -3.10 14.72
N GLY A 93 8.28 -3.01 14.21
CA GLY A 93 8.66 -3.51 12.89
C GLY A 93 8.70 -2.43 11.82
N ALA A 94 9.02 -2.85 10.59
CA ALA A 94 9.13 -1.94 9.45
C ALA A 94 8.60 -2.58 8.17
N VAL A 95 8.09 -1.75 7.28
CA VAL A 95 7.61 -2.13 5.94
C VAL A 95 8.32 -1.26 4.92
N ASN A 96 8.97 -1.85 3.93
CA ASN A 96 9.48 -1.14 2.78
C ASN A 96 8.63 -1.46 1.55
N ILE A 97 8.01 -0.44 0.98
CA ILE A 97 7.19 -0.52 -0.23
C ILE A 97 8.12 -0.25 -1.41
N ASN A 98 8.30 -1.23 -2.27
CA ASN A 98 9.07 -1.08 -3.50
C ASN A 98 8.14 -0.66 -4.65
N ALA A 99 8.08 0.64 -4.91
CA ALA A 99 7.28 1.24 -5.99
C ALA A 99 8.11 1.58 -7.24
N ARG A 100 9.29 0.95 -7.41
CA ARG A 100 10.10 1.11 -8.62
C ARG A 100 9.38 0.53 -9.83
N ALA A 101 9.62 1.11 -11.01
CA ALA A 101 8.99 0.68 -12.25
C ALA A 101 9.29 -0.80 -12.58
N SER A 102 10.50 -1.28 -12.28
CA SER A 102 10.91 -2.66 -12.48
C SER A 102 10.25 -3.65 -11.53
N ALA A 103 9.75 -3.19 -10.38
CA ALA A 103 9.04 -4.01 -9.40
C ALA A 103 7.57 -4.29 -9.80
N VAL A 104 7.03 -3.51 -10.74
CA VAL A 104 5.68 -3.69 -11.25
C VAL A 104 5.71 -4.75 -12.37
N ARG A 105 4.79 -5.72 -12.28
CA ARG A 105 4.71 -6.78 -13.29
C ARG A 105 4.47 -6.18 -14.68
N LYS A 106 5.33 -6.54 -15.65
CA LYS A 106 5.22 -6.14 -17.04
C LYS A 106 3.85 -6.49 -17.64
N GLY A 107 3.27 -5.56 -18.37
CA GLY A 107 2.03 -5.75 -19.13
C GLY A 107 0.98 -4.69 -18.81
N PHE A 108 -0.18 -4.90 -19.41
CA PHE A 108 -1.37 -4.08 -19.18
C PHE A 108 -2.32 -4.85 -18.26
N LYS A 109 -2.85 -4.17 -17.26
CA LYS A 109 -3.77 -4.76 -16.28
C LYS A 109 -4.91 -3.81 -16.01
N VAL A 110 -6.13 -4.34 -16.08
CA VAL A 110 -7.35 -3.68 -15.62
C VAL A 110 -7.91 -4.46 -14.45
N SER A 111 -8.32 -3.76 -13.41
CA SER A 111 -8.93 -4.35 -12.22
C SER A 111 -10.21 -3.60 -11.87
N GLN A 112 -11.28 -4.35 -11.68
CA GLN A 112 -12.54 -3.85 -11.17
C GLN A 112 -12.82 -4.53 -9.82
N VAL A 113 -13.14 -3.75 -8.81
CA VAL A 113 -13.44 -4.23 -7.46
C VAL A 113 -14.75 -3.66 -6.99
N ALA A 114 -15.63 -4.50 -6.48
CA ALA A 114 -16.79 -4.11 -5.71
C ALA A 114 -16.48 -4.23 -4.21
N SER A 115 -16.93 -3.28 -3.42
CA SER A 115 -16.71 -3.22 -1.99
C SER A 115 -17.97 -2.71 -1.28
N ASN A 116 -18.16 -3.14 -0.07
CA ASN A 116 -19.25 -2.68 0.80
C ASN A 116 -18.73 -1.83 1.99
N ARG A 117 -17.52 -1.27 1.84
CA ARG A 117 -16.89 -0.46 2.88
C ARG A 117 -16.95 1.03 2.52
N THR A 118 -15.80 1.70 2.43
CA THR A 118 -15.73 3.14 2.18
C THR A 118 -16.22 3.52 0.78
N TYR A 119 -15.96 2.68 -0.22
CA TYR A 119 -16.42 2.88 -1.60
C TYR A 119 -17.20 1.65 -2.10
N THR A 120 -18.07 1.86 -3.09
CA THR A 120 -18.83 0.77 -3.71
C THR A 120 -18.03 0.13 -4.84
N THR A 121 -17.35 0.93 -5.65
CA THR A 121 -16.57 0.43 -6.80
C THR A 121 -15.20 1.08 -6.85
N ARG A 122 -14.23 0.30 -7.35
CA ARG A 122 -12.92 0.78 -7.74
C ARG A 122 -12.55 0.21 -9.10
N THR A 123 -12.21 1.08 -10.03
CA THR A 123 -11.59 0.71 -11.30
C THR A 123 -10.13 1.15 -11.27
N MET A 124 -9.23 0.28 -11.66
CA MET A 124 -7.80 0.57 -11.72
C MET A 124 -7.22 0.04 -13.03
N VAL A 125 -6.38 0.85 -13.65
CA VAL A 125 -5.64 0.53 -14.87
C VAL A 125 -4.16 0.72 -14.59
N THR A 126 -3.35 -0.27 -14.92
CA THR A 126 -1.90 -0.23 -14.74
C THR A 126 -1.21 -0.73 -16.01
N TYR A 127 -0.18 -0.02 -16.44
CA TYR A 127 0.71 -0.43 -17.52
C TYR A 127 2.16 -0.36 -17.05
N ALA A 128 2.92 -1.40 -17.32
CA ALA A 128 4.35 -1.44 -17.01
C ALA A 128 5.13 -2.09 -18.16
N THR A 129 6.23 -1.48 -18.53
CA THR A 129 7.12 -2.01 -19.59
C THR A 129 7.96 -3.19 -19.09
N GLY A 130 8.15 -3.29 -17.77
CA GLY A 130 9.24 -4.08 -17.19
C GLY A 130 10.60 -3.48 -17.54
N LEU A 131 11.66 -4.14 -17.11
CA LEU A 131 13.02 -3.75 -17.48
C LEU A 131 13.27 -4.08 -18.94
N MET A 132 13.55 -3.07 -19.75
CA MET A 132 13.86 -3.18 -21.17
C MET A 132 15.35 -3.43 -21.39
N ASN A 133 15.74 -3.92 -22.56
CA ASN A 133 17.14 -4.21 -22.93
C ASN A 133 18.07 -2.96 -22.86
N ASN A 134 17.51 -1.78 -23.01
CA ASN A 134 18.24 -0.51 -22.88
C ASN A 134 18.37 -0.05 -21.39
N GLY A 135 17.99 -0.89 -20.44
CA GLY A 135 18.08 -0.61 -19.00
C GLY A 135 17.00 0.33 -18.45
N TRP A 136 16.01 0.73 -19.26
CA TRP A 136 14.86 1.52 -18.79
C TRP A 136 13.70 0.65 -18.36
N ALA A 137 12.97 1.13 -17.36
CA ALA A 137 11.66 0.62 -17.00
C ALA A 137 10.69 1.78 -16.73
N PHE A 138 9.45 1.64 -17.17
CA PHE A 138 8.38 2.62 -16.93
C PHE A 138 7.16 1.90 -16.40
N ALA A 139 6.46 2.53 -15.47
CA ALA A 139 5.16 2.07 -14.99
C ALA A 139 4.25 3.25 -14.75
N VAL A 140 2.98 3.11 -15.14
CA VAL A 140 1.92 4.09 -14.88
C VAL A 140 0.69 3.37 -14.35
N SER A 141 0.00 3.98 -13.41
CA SER A 141 -1.23 3.45 -12.85
C SER A 141 -2.21 4.58 -12.56
N GLY A 142 -3.49 4.32 -12.81
CA GLY A 142 -4.57 5.21 -12.46
C GLY A 142 -5.69 4.41 -11.83
N SER A 143 -6.37 4.95 -10.83
CA SER A 143 -7.54 4.35 -10.25
C SER A 143 -8.61 5.38 -9.91
N TYR A 144 -9.86 4.93 -9.99
CA TYR A 144 -11.02 5.69 -9.60
C TYR A 144 -11.84 4.88 -8.60
N ARG A 145 -12.18 5.48 -7.48
CA ARG A 145 -13.01 4.89 -6.44
C ARG A 145 -14.25 5.75 -6.24
N TRP A 146 -15.41 5.11 -6.22
CA TRP A 146 -16.66 5.82 -6.12
C TRP A 146 -17.66 5.11 -5.22
N ALA A 147 -18.44 5.88 -4.49
CA ALA A 147 -19.65 5.45 -3.79
C ALA A 147 -20.67 6.59 -3.74
N LYS A 148 -21.92 6.28 -4.06
CA LYS A 148 -23.04 7.20 -3.85
C LYS A 148 -23.23 7.46 -2.36
N GLU A 149 -23.09 6.43 -1.55
CA GLU A 149 -23.13 6.49 -0.10
C GLU A 149 -21.94 5.71 0.46
N GLY A 150 -21.19 6.34 1.36
CA GLY A 150 -20.04 5.74 2.00
C GLY A 150 -20.43 4.81 3.16
N TYR A 151 -19.48 4.49 4.03
CA TYR A 151 -19.72 3.65 5.20
C TYR A 151 -20.70 4.29 6.19
N VAL A 152 -20.68 5.61 6.31
CA VAL A 152 -21.61 6.39 7.17
C VAL A 152 -22.69 6.97 6.27
N ALA A 153 -23.95 6.80 6.68
CA ALA A 153 -25.10 7.33 5.95
C ALA A 153 -24.97 8.85 5.72
N GLY A 154 -25.34 9.31 4.52
CA GLY A 154 -25.23 10.72 4.12
C GLY A 154 -23.85 11.17 3.69
N THR A 155 -22.83 10.29 3.67
CA THR A 155 -21.52 10.57 3.10
C THR A 155 -21.41 10.00 1.68
N PHE A 156 -20.58 10.61 0.84
CA PHE A 156 -20.23 10.07 -0.47
C PHE A 156 -18.71 9.84 -0.57
N TYR A 157 -18.29 9.06 -1.53
CA TYR A 157 -16.89 8.81 -1.81
C TYR A 157 -16.58 9.01 -3.29
N ASP A 158 -15.66 9.89 -3.59
CA ASP A 158 -15.16 10.13 -4.95
C ASP A 158 -13.65 10.42 -4.85
N ALA A 159 -12.83 9.53 -5.39
CA ALA A 159 -11.39 9.66 -5.28
C ALA A 159 -10.65 9.10 -6.48
N TRP A 160 -9.75 9.91 -7.01
CA TRP A 160 -8.78 9.54 -8.03
C TRP A 160 -7.41 9.30 -7.39
N ALA A 161 -6.66 8.36 -7.95
CA ALA A 161 -5.27 8.15 -7.58
C ALA A 161 -4.45 7.85 -8.84
N PHE A 162 -3.26 8.47 -8.95
CA PHE A 162 -2.36 8.33 -10.07
C PHE A 162 -0.96 8.05 -9.58
N ALA A 163 -0.22 7.24 -10.32
CA ALA A 163 1.19 7.02 -10.11
C ALA A 163 1.91 6.87 -11.44
N ALA A 164 3.14 7.37 -11.47
CA ALA A 164 4.08 7.14 -12.56
C ALA A 164 5.46 6.89 -11.97
N ALA A 165 6.18 5.93 -12.51
CA ALA A 165 7.54 5.61 -12.14
C ALA A 165 8.39 5.41 -13.39
N ALA A 166 9.61 5.94 -13.36
CA ALA A 166 10.64 5.71 -14.36
C ALA A 166 11.92 5.27 -13.64
N GLU A 167 12.58 4.28 -14.18
CA GLU A 167 13.80 3.71 -13.61
C GLU A 167 14.81 3.47 -14.72
N LYS A 168 16.08 3.78 -14.45
CA LYS A 168 17.22 3.48 -15.32
C LYS A 168 18.23 2.65 -14.56
N ARG A 169 18.50 1.45 -15.04
CA ARG A 169 19.63 0.65 -14.59
C ARG A 169 20.91 1.19 -15.28
N ILE A 170 21.87 1.60 -14.50
CA ILE A 170 23.12 2.20 -15.01
C ILE A 170 24.23 1.14 -15.12
N ASN A 171 24.26 0.21 -14.13
CA ASN A 171 25.23 -0.89 -14.08
C ASN A 171 24.52 -2.21 -13.86
N ASP A 172 25.13 -3.29 -14.30
CA ASP A 172 24.68 -4.67 -14.04
C ASP A 172 25.05 -5.12 -12.62
#